data_f7d536c9dfa9c3db791d9360f1764b7c
#
_entry.id   f7d536c9dfa9c3db791d9360f1764b7c
#
_cell.length_a   1.000
_cell.length_b   1.000
_cell.length_c   1.000
_cell.angle_alpha   90.00
_cell.angle_beta   90.00
_cell.angle_gamma   90.00
#
_symmetry.space_group_name_H-M   'P 1'
#
loop_
_entity.id
_entity.type
_entity.pdbx_description
1 polymer ?
#
loop_
_entity_poly.entity_id
_entity_poly.type
_entity_poly.pdbx_seq_one_letter_code
_entity_poly.pdbx_strand_id
1 'polypeptide(L)'
;MIKHILANLGFLLQIAGLLTVLPILVGLYLNETQTLASLFLTCICFLACGFLLNALCERKDLDFKSSCVLILLAFLLMPLIGAIPYFYNDSFNSPNLADRFTNAYFESVSGFTTTGFSFMLNSDALPKSFLIYRSMTELMGGVGIVFLLLAFFHSRKSLNGLGNALGIERIGGNLKGIFFSVFLIYGVYIVVFTIVFYLLGSQDIIKTGSFVIDTITGGYQPSLEPYSSIPMRICIILLMFVGSVNFSLNLRLFTLKLKKALSKEILLYLLVIIFGTVLILFLTRRGALTSLFHVVSMSSSTGYDYIGIPAIDETTKSIFILL
;
A
#
# COMPACT_ATOMS: atom_id res chain seq x y z
N MET A 1 -9.37 -11.89 27.35
CA MET A 1 -8.30 -11.62 26.38
C MET A 1 -8.75 -11.99 24.96
N ILE A 2 -8.96 -13.25 24.61
CA ILE A 2 -9.30 -13.70 23.24
C ILE A 2 -10.55 -13.01 22.69
N LYS A 3 -11.64 -12.90 23.47
CA LYS A 3 -12.87 -12.22 23.04
C LYS A 3 -12.65 -10.78 22.59
N HIS A 4 -11.79 -10.02 23.29
CA HIS A 4 -11.49 -8.63 22.92
C HIS A 4 -10.61 -8.53 21.65
N ILE A 5 -9.70 -9.51 21.45
CA ILE A 5 -8.93 -9.61 20.21
C ILE A 5 -9.86 -9.86 19.02
N LEU A 6 -10.77 -10.84 19.15
CA LEU A 6 -11.73 -11.19 18.10
C LEU A 6 -12.70 -10.06 17.77
N ALA A 7 -13.17 -9.30 18.77
CA ALA A 7 -14.01 -8.13 18.51
C ALA A 7 -13.28 -7.02 17.75
N ASN A 8 -12.00 -6.74 18.08
CA ASN A 8 -11.20 -5.78 17.34
C ASN A 8 -10.86 -6.27 15.93
N LEU A 9 -10.60 -7.57 15.74
CA LEU A 9 -10.45 -8.19 14.43
C LEU A 9 -11.73 -8.04 13.60
N GLY A 10 -12.90 -8.29 14.21
CA GLY A 10 -14.20 -8.09 13.57
C GLY A 10 -14.39 -6.66 13.04
N PHE A 11 -13.90 -5.67 13.77
CA PHE A 11 -13.94 -4.27 13.31
C PHE A 11 -13.02 -4.01 12.10
N LEU A 12 -11.81 -4.60 12.08
CA LEU A 12 -10.92 -4.51 10.92
C LEU A 12 -11.54 -5.16 9.68
N LEU A 13 -12.17 -6.32 9.85
CA LEU A 13 -12.88 -7.00 8.76
C LEU A 13 -14.05 -6.15 8.23
N GLN A 14 -14.80 -5.47 9.11
CA GLN A 14 -15.87 -4.55 8.67
C GLN A 14 -15.32 -3.38 7.85
N ILE A 15 -14.19 -2.78 8.26
CA ILE A 15 -13.54 -1.72 7.48
C ILE A 15 -13.11 -2.25 6.12
N ALA A 16 -12.50 -3.44 6.05
CA ALA A 16 -12.09 -4.05 4.80
C ALA A 16 -13.30 -4.32 3.88
N GLY A 17 -14.40 -4.85 4.44
CA GLY A 17 -15.65 -5.03 3.71
C GLY A 17 -16.21 -3.72 3.17
N LEU A 18 -16.18 -2.64 3.94
CA LEU A 18 -16.64 -1.33 3.50
C LEU A 18 -15.77 -0.77 2.36
N LEU A 19 -14.46 -0.94 2.43
CA LEU A 19 -13.53 -0.47 1.39
C LEU A 19 -13.65 -1.28 0.10
N THR A 20 -14.06 -2.57 0.16
CA THR A 20 -14.38 -3.36 -1.04
C THR A 20 -15.63 -2.89 -1.79
N VAL A 21 -16.44 -2.00 -1.22
CA VAL A 21 -17.56 -1.38 -1.94
C VAL A 21 -17.06 -0.52 -3.11
N LEU A 22 -15.90 0.13 -2.99
CA LEU A 22 -15.38 0.98 -4.06
C LEU A 22 -15.10 0.20 -5.37
N PRO A 23 -14.33 -0.91 -5.38
CA PRO A 23 -14.17 -1.71 -6.59
C PRO A 23 -15.50 -2.30 -7.11
N ILE A 24 -16.46 -2.62 -6.24
CA ILE A 24 -17.81 -3.06 -6.67
C ILE A 24 -18.50 -1.94 -7.44
N LEU A 25 -18.49 -0.69 -6.95
CA LEU A 25 -19.08 0.45 -7.65
C LEU A 25 -18.44 0.69 -9.02
N VAL A 26 -17.10 0.56 -9.10
CA VAL A 26 -16.39 0.65 -10.38
C VAL A 26 -16.81 -0.48 -11.34
N GLY A 27 -16.91 -1.71 -10.84
CA GLY A 27 -17.35 -2.86 -11.65
C GLY A 27 -18.78 -2.72 -12.15
N LEU A 28 -19.69 -2.17 -11.32
CA LEU A 28 -21.07 -1.85 -11.70
C LEU A 28 -21.11 -0.78 -12.80
N TYR A 29 -20.33 0.29 -12.64
CA TYR A 29 -20.25 1.37 -13.62
C TYR A 29 -19.72 0.91 -14.97
N LEU A 30 -18.75 -0.01 -14.98
CA LEU A 30 -18.12 -0.56 -16.20
C LEU A 30 -18.81 -1.82 -16.73
N ASN A 31 -19.86 -2.32 -16.07
CA ASN A 31 -20.56 -3.57 -16.41
C ASN A 31 -19.64 -4.81 -16.44
N GLU A 32 -18.65 -4.88 -15.54
CA GLU A 32 -17.71 -5.99 -15.42
C GLU A 32 -18.31 -7.17 -14.63
N THR A 33 -19.34 -7.81 -15.18
CA THR A 33 -20.17 -8.82 -14.48
C THR A 33 -19.39 -10.01 -13.95
N GLN A 34 -18.30 -10.41 -14.62
CA GLN A 34 -17.49 -11.56 -14.24
C GLN A 34 -16.78 -11.37 -12.90
N THR A 35 -16.25 -10.16 -12.64
CA THR A 35 -15.55 -9.85 -11.40
C THR A 35 -16.49 -9.44 -10.27
N LEU A 36 -17.65 -8.89 -10.60
CA LEU A 36 -18.61 -8.42 -9.62
C LEU A 36 -19.04 -9.49 -8.62
N ALA A 37 -19.34 -10.72 -9.10
CA ALA A 37 -19.77 -11.81 -8.24
C ALA A 37 -18.73 -12.13 -7.16
N SER A 38 -17.45 -12.19 -7.53
CA SER A 38 -16.35 -12.45 -6.60
C SER A 38 -16.12 -11.30 -5.62
N LEU A 39 -16.23 -10.05 -6.07
CA LEU A 39 -16.09 -8.87 -5.22
C LEU A 39 -17.26 -8.75 -4.22
N PHE A 40 -18.50 -9.01 -4.66
CA PHE A 40 -19.66 -9.08 -3.75
C PHE A 40 -19.50 -10.17 -2.70
N LEU A 41 -19.07 -11.37 -3.12
CA LEU A 41 -18.83 -12.48 -2.19
C LEU A 41 -17.77 -12.09 -1.14
N THR A 42 -16.68 -11.46 -1.57
CA THR A 42 -15.61 -10.99 -0.68
C THR A 42 -16.12 -9.94 0.31
N CYS A 43 -16.89 -8.96 -0.17
CA CYS A 43 -17.50 -7.92 0.67
C CYS A 43 -18.44 -8.55 1.72
N ILE A 44 -19.31 -9.48 1.30
CA ILE A 44 -20.23 -10.19 2.20
C ILE A 44 -19.46 -11.01 3.23
N CYS A 45 -18.41 -11.73 2.84
CA CYS A 45 -17.59 -12.50 3.76
C CYS A 45 -16.88 -11.61 4.79
N PHE A 46 -16.30 -10.49 4.37
CA PHE A 46 -15.70 -9.52 5.30
C PHE A 46 -16.71 -8.95 6.28
N LEU A 47 -17.87 -8.50 5.80
CA LEU A 47 -18.90 -7.92 6.65
C LEU A 47 -19.54 -8.97 7.55
N ALA A 48 -19.91 -10.14 7.03
CA ALA A 48 -20.53 -11.21 7.81
C ALA A 48 -19.60 -11.71 8.94
N CYS A 49 -18.34 -12.01 8.62
CA CYS A 49 -17.36 -12.40 9.64
C CYS A 49 -17.13 -11.27 10.65
N GLY A 50 -17.02 -10.03 10.18
CA GLY A 50 -16.84 -8.86 11.04
C GLY A 50 -18.02 -8.63 11.99
N PHE A 51 -19.25 -8.68 11.50
CA PHE A 51 -20.45 -8.54 12.34
C PHE A 51 -20.62 -9.72 13.30
N LEU A 52 -20.36 -10.95 12.86
CA LEU A 52 -20.43 -12.13 13.71
C LEU A 52 -19.47 -12.02 14.91
N LEU A 53 -18.21 -11.64 14.66
CA LEU A 53 -17.22 -11.46 15.72
C LEU A 53 -17.61 -10.34 16.69
N ASN A 54 -18.17 -9.24 16.20
CA ASN A 54 -18.63 -8.14 17.04
C ASN A 54 -19.91 -8.48 17.82
N ALA A 55 -20.79 -9.32 17.28
CA ALA A 55 -22.00 -9.78 17.98
C ALA A 55 -21.67 -10.75 19.13
N LEU A 56 -20.62 -11.57 18.96
CA LEU A 56 -20.22 -12.59 19.93
C LEU A 56 -19.22 -12.09 20.99
N CYS A 57 -18.55 -10.97 20.73
CA CYS A 57 -17.40 -10.50 21.51
C CYS A 57 -17.49 -9.00 21.82
N GLU A 58 -17.21 -8.63 23.07
CA GLU A 58 -17.14 -7.21 23.47
C GLU A 58 -15.81 -6.58 23.07
N ARG A 59 -15.88 -5.39 22.52
CA ARG A 59 -14.71 -4.59 22.15
C ARG A 59 -14.19 -3.82 23.36
N LYS A 60 -12.90 -4.03 23.68
CA LYS A 60 -12.17 -3.29 24.74
C LYS A 60 -10.76 -2.97 24.25
N ASP A 61 -10.13 -2.04 24.95
CA ASP A 61 -8.71 -1.73 24.74
C ASP A 61 -7.85 -2.97 24.97
N LEU A 62 -6.84 -3.14 24.13
CA LEU A 62 -5.94 -4.29 24.19
C LEU A 62 -4.62 -3.89 24.87
N ASP A 63 -4.04 -4.79 25.62
CA ASP A 63 -2.66 -4.72 26.08
C ASP A 63 -1.69 -5.06 24.92
N PHE A 64 -0.40 -4.80 25.10
CA PHE A 64 0.63 -5.00 24.07
C PHE A 64 0.63 -6.43 23.51
N LYS A 65 0.56 -7.45 24.38
CA LYS A 65 0.57 -8.86 23.96
C LYS A 65 -0.65 -9.23 23.11
N SER A 66 -1.85 -8.86 23.58
CA SER A 66 -3.11 -9.11 22.85
C SER A 66 -3.12 -8.43 21.51
N SER A 67 -2.51 -7.32 21.44
CA SER A 67 -2.41 -6.51 20.26
C SER A 67 -1.45 -7.13 19.23
N CYS A 68 -0.27 -7.66 19.63
CA CYS A 68 0.60 -8.44 18.73
C CYS A 68 -0.14 -9.64 18.13
N VAL A 69 -0.96 -10.32 18.93
CA VAL A 69 -1.80 -11.44 18.46
C VAL A 69 -2.85 -10.94 17.46
N LEU A 70 -3.47 -9.76 17.70
CA LEU A 70 -4.41 -9.17 16.76
C LEU A 70 -3.77 -8.89 15.39
N ILE A 71 -2.56 -8.33 15.35
CA ILE A 71 -1.84 -8.09 14.09
C ILE A 71 -1.60 -9.40 13.36
N LEU A 72 -1.06 -10.39 14.04
CA LEU A 72 -0.80 -11.69 13.43
C LEU A 72 -2.08 -12.28 12.83
N LEU A 73 -3.18 -12.26 13.58
CA LEU A 73 -4.47 -12.77 13.10
C LEU A 73 -5.02 -11.92 11.94
N ALA A 74 -4.86 -10.61 11.97
CA ALA A 74 -5.30 -9.73 10.88
C ALA A 74 -4.55 -10.06 9.59
N PHE A 75 -3.21 -10.18 9.63
CA PHE A 75 -2.39 -10.54 8.46
C PHE A 75 -2.55 -11.98 7.98
N LEU A 76 -3.16 -12.86 8.75
CA LEU A 76 -3.53 -14.21 8.31
C LEU A 76 -4.96 -14.26 7.75
N LEU A 77 -5.93 -13.66 8.44
CA LEU A 77 -7.35 -13.82 8.13
C LEU A 77 -7.87 -12.82 7.10
N MET A 78 -7.38 -11.57 7.10
CA MET A 78 -7.79 -10.60 6.07
C MET A 78 -7.36 -11.06 4.67
N PRO A 79 -6.10 -11.49 4.44
CA PRO A 79 -5.72 -12.05 3.16
C PRO A 79 -6.45 -13.34 2.79
N LEU A 80 -6.84 -14.15 3.76
CA LEU A 80 -7.60 -15.39 3.48
C LEU A 80 -8.96 -15.08 2.84
N ILE A 81 -9.69 -14.10 3.39
CA ILE A 81 -10.93 -13.62 2.78
C ILE A 81 -10.63 -12.84 1.50
N GLY A 82 -9.59 -12.02 1.52
CA GLY A 82 -9.15 -11.23 0.37
C GLY A 82 -8.68 -12.06 -0.82
N ALA A 83 -8.37 -13.35 -0.65
CA ALA A 83 -8.01 -14.26 -1.72
C ALA A 83 -9.21 -14.68 -2.60
N ILE A 84 -10.44 -14.48 -2.12
CA ILE A 84 -11.66 -14.93 -2.82
C ILE A 84 -11.72 -14.46 -4.28
N PRO A 85 -11.49 -13.18 -4.65
CA PRO A 85 -11.59 -12.74 -6.03
C PRO A 85 -10.54 -13.40 -6.94
N TYR A 86 -9.32 -13.58 -6.44
CA TYR A 86 -8.24 -14.25 -7.18
C TYR A 86 -8.54 -15.72 -7.41
N PHE A 87 -9.06 -16.38 -6.38
CA PHE A 87 -9.47 -17.79 -6.45
C PHE A 87 -10.69 -17.99 -7.35
N TYR A 88 -11.74 -17.17 -7.20
CA TYR A 88 -12.98 -17.30 -7.96
C TYR A 88 -12.77 -17.08 -9.47
N ASN A 89 -11.99 -16.09 -9.85
CA ASN A 89 -11.74 -15.75 -11.26
C ASN A 89 -10.61 -16.57 -11.89
N ASP A 90 -9.98 -17.49 -11.14
CA ASP A 90 -8.81 -18.26 -11.60
C ASP A 90 -7.75 -17.38 -12.29
N SER A 91 -7.36 -16.33 -11.61
CA SER A 91 -6.52 -15.26 -12.16
C SER A 91 -5.12 -15.74 -12.61
N PHE A 92 -4.76 -16.99 -12.33
CA PHE A 92 -3.42 -17.56 -12.60
C PHE A 92 -3.48 -18.72 -13.60
N ASN A 93 -4.67 -19.14 -14.10
CA ASN A 93 -4.86 -20.33 -14.91
C ASN A 93 -4.16 -21.56 -14.29
N SER A 94 -4.40 -21.78 -13.00
CA SER A 94 -3.68 -22.78 -12.22
C SER A 94 -4.09 -24.21 -12.61
N PRO A 95 -3.14 -25.16 -12.69
CA PRO A 95 -3.41 -26.51 -13.19
C PRO A 95 -4.29 -27.33 -12.24
N ASN A 96 -4.29 -27.03 -10.95
CA ASN A 96 -5.07 -27.72 -9.95
C ASN A 96 -5.59 -26.78 -8.86
N LEU A 97 -6.52 -27.27 -8.03
CA LEU A 97 -7.19 -26.48 -6.99
C LEU A 97 -6.23 -26.00 -5.89
N ALA A 98 -5.22 -26.80 -5.54
CA ALA A 98 -4.25 -26.46 -4.51
C ALA A 98 -3.35 -25.29 -4.95
N ASP A 99 -2.84 -25.33 -6.19
CA ASP A 99 -2.04 -24.25 -6.76
C ASP A 99 -2.87 -22.97 -6.90
N ARG A 100 -4.14 -23.12 -7.35
CA ARG A 100 -5.09 -22.00 -7.45
C ARG A 100 -5.29 -21.31 -6.10
N PHE A 101 -5.50 -22.08 -5.03
CA PHE A 101 -5.63 -21.52 -3.68
C PHE A 101 -4.31 -20.88 -3.19
N THR A 102 -3.19 -21.55 -3.39
CA THR A 102 -1.87 -21.05 -2.95
C THR A 102 -1.53 -19.73 -3.63
N ASN A 103 -1.69 -19.65 -4.96
CA ASN A 103 -1.42 -18.45 -5.73
C ASN A 103 -2.38 -17.31 -5.36
N ALA A 104 -3.67 -17.59 -5.19
CA ALA A 104 -4.66 -16.61 -4.77
C ALA A 104 -4.37 -16.06 -3.36
N TYR A 105 -4.01 -16.94 -2.42
CA TYR A 105 -3.65 -16.53 -1.07
C TYR A 105 -2.35 -15.74 -1.03
N PHE A 106 -1.32 -16.18 -1.80
CA PHE A 106 -0.06 -15.45 -1.94
C PHE A 106 -0.27 -14.03 -2.45
N GLU A 107 -1.03 -13.87 -3.53
CA GLU A 107 -1.32 -12.55 -4.12
C GLU A 107 -2.05 -11.64 -3.11
N SER A 108 -3.03 -12.20 -2.40
CA SER A 108 -3.75 -11.47 -1.37
C SER A 108 -2.84 -11.08 -0.19
N VAL A 109 -1.98 -11.99 0.29
CA VAL A 109 -1.00 -11.68 1.35
C VAL A 109 -0.07 -10.57 0.87
N SER A 110 0.44 -10.66 -0.35
CA SER A 110 1.32 -9.64 -0.95
C SER A 110 0.67 -8.26 -0.96
N GLY A 111 -0.61 -8.16 -1.31
CA GLY A 111 -1.37 -6.91 -1.26
C GLY A 111 -1.53 -6.39 0.18
N PHE A 112 -2.08 -7.19 1.08
CA PHE A 112 -2.32 -6.76 2.47
C PHE A 112 -1.04 -6.49 3.27
N THR A 113 0.11 -7.01 2.86
CA THR A 113 1.41 -6.70 3.47
C THR A 113 2.16 -5.58 2.75
N THR A 114 1.57 -4.98 1.71
CA THR A 114 2.22 -3.97 0.85
C THR A 114 3.56 -4.42 0.27
N THR A 115 3.71 -5.74 0.04
CA THR A 115 4.95 -6.32 -0.48
C THR A 115 5.04 -6.18 -2.02
N GLY A 116 3.91 -6.26 -2.71
CA GLY A 116 3.82 -6.05 -4.16
C GLY A 116 4.34 -7.18 -5.04
N PHE A 117 4.78 -8.31 -4.47
CA PHE A 117 5.15 -9.46 -5.27
C PHE A 117 3.92 -10.08 -5.94
N SER A 118 4.03 -10.39 -7.22
CA SER A 118 2.93 -10.94 -8.00
C SER A 118 3.38 -12.07 -8.90
N PHE A 119 2.58 -13.12 -8.98
CA PHE A 119 2.71 -14.18 -9.98
C PHE A 119 1.89 -13.89 -11.25
N MET A 120 1.18 -12.76 -11.30
CA MET A 120 0.41 -12.38 -12.49
C MET A 120 1.35 -11.86 -13.57
N LEU A 121 1.45 -12.61 -14.68
CA LEU A 121 2.29 -12.22 -15.82
C LEU A 121 1.76 -11.02 -16.60
N ASN A 122 0.45 -10.76 -16.56
CA ASN A 122 -0.20 -9.69 -17.30
C ASN A 122 -1.31 -9.03 -16.48
N SER A 123 -0.90 -8.31 -15.43
CA SER A 123 -1.85 -7.61 -14.56
C SER A 123 -2.63 -6.50 -15.27
N ASP A 124 -2.06 -5.89 -16.32
CA ASP A 124 -2.71 -4.79 -17.06
C ASP A 124 -3.93 -5.23 -17.88
N ALA A 125 -4.05 -6.54 -18.16
CA ALA A 125 -5.19 -7.13 -18.84
C ALA A 125 -6.39 -7.42 -17.90
N LEU A 126 -6.20 -7.26 -16.59
CA LEU A 126 -7.26 -7.49 -15.62
C LEU A 126 -8.40 -6.46 -15.78
N PRO A 127 -9.64 -6.83 -15.44
CA PRO A 127 -10.74 -5.89 -15.32
C PRO A 127 -10.39 -4.73 -14.37
N LYS A 128 -10.84 -3.52 -14.68
CA LYS A 128 -10.48 -2.31 -13.91
C LYS A 128 -10.97 -2.37 -12.46
N SER A 129 -12.13 -2.94 -12.21
CA SER A 129 -12.63 -3.19 -10.85
C SER A 129 -11.70 -4.09 -10.05
N PHE A 130 -11.08 -5.07 -10.72
CA PHE A 130 -10.15 -5.99 -10.09
C PHE A 130 -8.78 -5.31 -9.82
N LEU A 131 -8.31 -4.43 -10.72
CA LEU A 131 -7.13 -3.59 -10.48
C LEU A 131 -7.32 -2.69 -9.26
N ILE A 132 -8.46 -1.99 -9.20
CA ILE A 132 -8.80 -1.18 -8.00
C ILE A 132 -8.85 -2.04 -6.74
N TYR A 133 -9.42 -3.25 -6.82
CA TYR A 133 -9.44 -4.16 -5.68
C TYR A 133 -8.03 -4.49 -5.17
N ARG A 134 -7.09 -4.82 -6.08
CA ARG A 134 -5.69 -5.08 -5.76
C ARG A 134 -5.06 -3.88 -5.04
N SER A 135 -5.14 -2.70 -5.62
CA SER A 135 -4.62 -1.46 -5.01
C SER A 135 -5.30 -1.14 -3.68
N MET A 136 -6.60 -1.43 -3.52
CA MET A 136 -7.30 -1.25 -2.24
C MET A 136 -6.78 -2.21 -1.16
N THR A 137 -6.39 -3.45 -1.48
CA THR A 137 -5.76 -4.35 -0.49
C THR A 137 -4.45 -3.78 0.04
N GLU A 138 -3.63 -3.16 -0.80
CA GLU A 138 -2.41 -2.46 -0.37
C GLU A 138 -2.70 -1.24 0.50
N LEU A 139 -3.67 -0.44 0.10
CA LEU A 139 -4.08 0.71 0.90
C LEU A 139 -4.61 0.27 2.29
N MET A 140 -5.40 -0.82 2.34
CA MET A 140 -5.87 -1.42 3.59
C MET A 140 -4.70 -1.90 4.46
N GLY A 141 -3.71 -2.55 3.86
CA GLY A 141 -2.51 -3.02 4.54
C GLY A 141 -1.68 -1.88 5.11
N GLY A 142 -1.33 -0.89 4.30
CA GLY A 142 -0.51 0.24 4.69
C GLY A 142 -1.17 1.11 5.77
N VAL A 143 -2.42 1.53 5.54
CA VAL A 143 -3.17 2.33 6.52
C VAL A 143 -3.58 1.48 7.73
N GLY A 144 -3.90 0.20 7.53
CA GLY A 144 -4.27 -0.74 8.59
C GLY A 144 -3.15 -0.97 9.60
N ILE A 145 -1.91 -1.12 9.14
CA ILE A 145 -0.73 -1.23 10.02
C ILE A 145 -0.58 0.03 10.89
N VAL A 146 -0.69 1.22 10.30
CA VAL A 146 -0.58 2.47 11.05
C VAL A 146 -1.68 2.53 12.13
N PHE A 147 -2.91 2.14 11.78
CA PHE A 147 -4.01 2.08 12.74
C PHE A 147 -3.74 1.07 13.86
N LEU A 148 -3.26 -0.13 13.52
CA LEU A 148 -2.90 -1.15 14.51
C LEU A 148 -1.79 -0.65 15.43
N LEU A 149 -0.71 -0.12 14.90
CA LEU A 149 0.38 0.44 15.69
C LEU A 149 -0.11 1.53 16.64
N LEU A 150 -0.96 2.44 16.17
CA LEU A 150 -1.53 3.49 17.01
C LEU A 150 -2.48 2.95 18.10
N ALA A 151 -3.27 1.93 17.79
CA ALA A 151 -4.15 1.27 18.75
C ALA A 151 -3.37 0.55 19.87
N PHE A 152 -2.15 0.04 19.56
CA PHE A 152 -1.27 -0.63 20.52
C PHE A 152 -0.72 0.27 21.62
N PHE A 153 -0.37 1.47 21.23
CA PHE A 153 0.37 2.39 22.07
C PHE A 153 -0.54 3.35 22.84
N HIS A 154 -1.74 2.88 23.19
CA HIS A 154 -2.73 3.65 23.95
C HIS A 154 -2.22 4.10 25.34
N SER A 155 -1.18 3.47 25.89
CA SER A 155 -0.52 3.96 27.10
C SER A 155 0.30 5.22 26.79
N ARG A 156 -0.01 6.35 27.46
CA ARG A 156 0.65 7.65 27.24
C ARG A 156 2.18 7.61 27.28
N LYS A 157 2.80 6.70 28.04
CA LYS A 157 4.27 6.53 28.08
C LYS A 157 4.82 5.79 26.85
N SER A 158 4.09 4.79 26.35
CA SER A 158 4.45 4.04 25.14
C SER A 158 4.18 4.83 23.86
N LEU A 159 3.10 5.63 23.83
CA LEU A 159 2.79 6.56 22.72
C LEU A 159 3.88 7.60 22.49
N ASN A 160 4.51 8.12 23.57
CA ASN A 160 5.59 9.09 23.41
C ASN A 160 6.85 8.47 22.77
N GLY A 161 7.19 7.22 23.10
CA GLY A 161 8.33 6.52 22.50
C GLY A 161 8.11 6.17 21.03
N LEU A 162 6.93 5.67 20.70
CA LEU A 162 6.58 5.28 19.32
C LEU A 162 6.15 6.47 18.47
N GLY A 163 5.48 7.44 19.06
CA GLY A 163 5.19 8.71 18.41
C GLY A 163 6.47 9.36 17.91
N ASN A 164 7.54 9.29 18.70
CA ASN A 164 8.87 9.76 18.28
C ASN A 164 9.49 8.86 17.21
N ALA A 165 9.34 7.53 17.30
CA ALA A 165 9.88 6.58 16.32
C ALA A 165 9.13 6.63 14.96
N LEU A 166 7.81 6.85 14.98
CA LEU A 166 7.00 7.05 13.76
C LEU A 166 6.94 8.52 13.33
N GLY A 167 7.67 9.42 14.03
CA GLY A 167 7.64 10.84 13.76
C GLY A 167 6.29 11.51 14.02
N ILE A 168 5.41 10.88 14.81
CA ILE A 168 4.10 11.43 15.17
C ILE A 168 4.23 12.26 16.44
N GLU A 169 4.86 13.44 16.34
CA GLU A 169 4.85 14.41 17.42
C GLU A 169 3.42 14.93 17.63
N ARG A 170 2.84 14.60 18.79
CA ARG A 170 1.64 15.23 19.39
C ARG A 170 0.61 15.80 18.39
N ILE A 171 0.06 14.96 17.55
CA ILE A 171 -1.24 15.28 16.93
C ILE A 171 -2.26 15.00 18.02
N GLY A 172 -2.70 16.06 18.68
CA GLY A 172 -3.70 16.14 19.74
C GLY A 172 -4.42 14.85 20.13
N GLY A 173 -3.83 14.05 21.00
CA GLY A 173 -4.49 13.19 21.99
C GLY A 173 -5.55 12.16 21.56
N ASN A 174 -5.98 12.07 20.31
CA ASN A 174 -7.04 11.17 19.89
C ASN A 174 -6.60 10.29 18.70
N LEU A 175 -6.49 8.98 18.93
CA LEU A 175 -6.15 7.97 17.91
C LEU A 175 -7.02 8.06 16.65
N LYS A 176 -8.31 8.37 16.81
CA LYS A 176 -9.25 8.55 15.70
C LYS A 176 -8.83 9.75 14.81
N GLY A 177 -8.36 10.84 15.41
CA GLY A 177 -7.89 12.02 14.67
C GLY A 177 -6.64 11.73 13.86
N ILE A 178 -5.70 10.93 14.41
CA ILE A 178 -4.48 10.53 13.68
C ILE A 178 -4.84 9.65 12.49
N PHE A 179 -5.67 8.63 12.70
CA PHE A 179 -6.15 7.74 11.63
C PHE A 179 -6.82 8.52 10.51
N PHE A 180 -7.75 9.41 10.87
CA PHE A 180 -8.44 10.25 9.89
C PHE A 180 -7.48 11.16 9.13
N SER A 181 -6.47 11.71 9.80
CA SER A 181 -5.45 12.55 9.15
C SER A 181 -4.58 11.74 8.18
N VAL A 182 -4.19 10.50 8.53
CA VAL A 182 -3.46 9.59 7.62
C VAL A 182 -4.29 9.32 6.38
N PHE A 183 -5.53 8.88 6.58
CA PHE A 183 -6.44 8.55 5.49
C PHE A 183 -6.72 9.75 4.58
N LEU A 184 -6.91 10.95 5.16
CA LEU A 184 -7.12 12.19 4.42
C LEU A 184 -5.89 12.54 3.56
N ILE A 185 -4.69 12.48 4.13
CA ILE A 185 -3.45 12.83 3.42
C ILE A 185 -3.21 11.89 2.24
N TYR A 186 -3.33 10.57 2.45
CA TYR A 186 -3.22 9.59 1.37
C TYR A 186 -4.32 9.79 0.32
N GLY A 187 -5.57 10.03 0.74
CA GLY A 187 -6.68 10.32 -0.15
C GLY A 187 -6.43 11.55 -1.03
N VAL A 188 -5.92 12.64 -0.44
CA VAL A 188 -5.57 13.85 -1.20
C VAL A 188 -4.44 13.58 -2.19
N TYR A 189 -3.38 12.87 -1.79
CA TYR A 189 -2.31 12.51 -2.72
C TYR A 189 -2.82 11.66 -3.88
N ILE A 190 -3.64 10.65 -3.60
CA ILE A 190 -4.23 9.80 -4.65
C ILE A 190 -5.03 10.66 -5.63
N VAL A 191 -5.91 11.52 -5.16
CA VAL A 191 -6.73 12.38 -6.04
C VAL A 191 -5.85 13.35 -6.84
N VAL A 192 -4.94 14.08 -6.17
CA VAL A 192 -4.09 15.09 -6.82
C VAL A 192 -3.19 14.45 -7.88
N PHE A 193 -2.47 13.38 -7.55
CA PHE A 193 -1.57 12.73 -8.51
C PHE A 193 -2.33 12.04 -9.64
N THR A 194 -3.50 11.45 -9.39
CA THR A 194 -4.36 10.91 -10.46
C THR A 194 -4.75 11.99 -11.46
N ILE A 195 -5.16 13.17 -10.97
CA ILE A 195 -5.48 14.31 -11.84
C ILE A 195 -4.25 14.78 -12.60
N VAL A 196 -3.09 14.91 -11.94
CA VAL A 196 -1.84 15.33 -12.57
C VAL A 196 -1.44 14.36 -13.68
N PHE A 197 -1.45 13.04 -13.43
CA PHE A 197 -1.12 12.05 -14.47
C PHE A 197 -2.12 12.08 -15.63
N TYR A 198 -3.40 12.28 -15.35
CA TYR A 198 -4.43 12.40 -16.38
C TYR A 198 -4.17 13.64 -17.26
N LEU A 199 -3.84 14.79 -16.66
CA LEU A 199 -3.48 16.01 -17.39
C LEU A 199 -2.16 15.89 -18.17
N LEU A 200 -1.24 15.04 -17.73
CA LEU A 200 0.01 14.75 -18.43
C LEU A 200 -0.16 13.75 -19.59
N GLY A 201 -1.38 13.25 -19.83
CA GLY A 201 -1.71 12.42 -20.99
C GLY A 201 -1.98 10.95 -20.69
N SER A 202 -2.20 10.57 -19.43
CA SER A 202 -2.72 9.25 -19.13
C SER A 202 -4.15 9.11 -19.65
N GLN A 203 -4.43 8.01 -20.39
CA GLN A 203 -5.70 7.85 -21.09
C GLN A 203 -6.83 7.26 -20.21
N ASP A 204 -6.49 6.63 -19.09
CA ASP A 204 -7.43 5.89 -18.27
C ASP A 204 -7.33 6.31 -16.80
N ILE A 205 -8.30 7.09 -16.35
CA ILE A 205 -8.32 7.63 -14.99
C ILE A 205 -8.41 6.53 -13.90
N ILE A 206 -9.06 5.41 -14.19
CA ILE A 206 -9.23 4.31 -13.24
C ILE A 206 -7.92 3.53 -13.08
N LYS A 207 -7.29 3.16 -14.20
CA LYS A 207 -5.96 2.53 -14.17
C LYS A 207 -4.92 3.45 -13.54
N THR A 208 -4.98 4.74 -13.85
CA THR A 208 -4.10 5.75 -13.26
C THR A 208 -4.32 5.88 -11.74
N GLY A 209 -5.56 5.84 -11.28
CA GLY A 209 -5.86 5.84 -9.84
C GLY A 209 -5.29 4.62 -9.12
N SER A 210 -5.43 3.42 -9.69
CA SER A 210 -4.78 2.20 -9.16
C SER A 210 -3.26 2.37 -9.14
N PHE A 211 -2.65 2.80 -10.24
CA PHE A 211 -1.21 3.06 -10.34
C PHE A 211 -0.69 4.02 -9.26
N VAL A 212 -1.43 5.10 -9.00
CA VAL A 212 -1.04 6.08 -7.96
C VAL A 212 -1.12 5.46 -6.56
N ILE A 213 -2.15 4.63 -6.28
CA ILE A 213 -2.26 3.93 -5.01
C ILE A 213 -1.08 2.97 -4.85
N ASP A 214 -0.81 2.12 -5.84
CA ASP A 214 0.29 1.15 -5.82
C ASP A 214 1.65 1.83 -5.65
N THR A 215 1.85 2.98 -6.31
CA THR A 215 3.10 3.76 -6.18
C THR A 215 3.31 4.33 -4.78
N ILE A 216 2.27 4.87 -4.14
CA ILE A 216 2.39 5.52 -2.83
C ILE A 216 2.45 4.51 -1.68
N THR A 217 1.87 3.33 -1.87
CA THR A 217 1.91 2.23 -0.89
C THR A 217 3.15 1.35 -1.02
N GLY A 218 3.86 1.44 -2.15
CA GLY A 218 5.06 0.67 -2.44
C GLY A 218 4.74 -0.80 -2.73
N GLY A 219 3.74 -1.04 -3.58
CA GLY A 219 3.20 -2.36 -3.84
C GLY A 219 3.37 -2.86 -5.27
N TYR A 220 2.28 -3.25 -5.89
CA TYR A 220 2.27 -3.92 -7.19
C TYR A 220 2.89 -3.08 -8.30
N GLN A 221 3.72 -3.72 -9.13
CA GLN A 221 4.32 -3.08 -10.30
C GLN A 221 3.41 -3.26 -11.53
N PRO A 222 2.74 -2.19 -12.00
CA PRO A 222 2.05 -2.20 -13.29
C PRO A 222 3.03 -1.96 -14.44
N SER A 223 2.55 -2.02 -15.68
CA SER A 223 3.34 -1.55 -16.83
C SER A 223 3.64 -0.06 -16.72
N LEU A 224 4.92 0.29 -16.84
CA LEU A 224 5.39 1.68 -16.81
C LEU A 224 5.39 2.35 -18.20
N GLU A 225 5.09 1.60 -19.28
CA GLU A 225 5.05 2.15 -20.64
C GLU A 225 4.14 3.37 -20.79
N PRO A 226 2.88 3.35 -20.25
CA PRO A 226 2.00 4.50 -20.36
C PRO A 226 2.50 5.76 -19.64
N TYR A 227 3.44 5.60 -18.69
CA TYR A 227 3.96 6.64 -17.82
C TYR A 227 5.43 6.99 -18.15
N SER A 228 5.89 6.73 -19.38
CA SER A 228 7.29 6.83 -19.78
C SER A 228 7.78 8.26 -20.06
N SER A 229 6.91 9.26 -20.19
CA SER A 229 7.29 10.65 -20.43
C SER A 229 8.11 11.24 -19.27
N ILE A 230 9.03 12.17 -19.59
CA ILE A 230 9.89 12.80 -18.57
C ILE A 230 9.07 13.44 -17.43
N PRO A 231 8.02 14.24 -17.70
CA PRO A 231 7.19 14.80 -16.62
C PRO A 231 6.54 13.73 -15.74
N MET A 232 6.02 12.65 -16.34
CA MET A 232 5.41 11.55 -15.58
C MET A 232 6.43 10.84 -14.71
N ARG A 233 7.66 10.57 -15.21
CA ARG A 233 8.75 9.97 -14.41
C ARG A 233 9.11 10.83 -13.20
N ILE A 234 9.15 12.14 -13.36
CA ILE A 234 9.39 13.07 -12.24
C ILE A 234 8.25 12.99 -11.22
N CYS A 235 6.99 12.95 -11.68
CA CYS A 235 5.84 12.78 -10.79
C CYS A 235 5.87 11.44 -10.04
N ILE A 236 6.29 10.33 -10.69
CA ILE A 236 6.46 9.03 -10.03
C ILE A 236 7.54 9.11 -8.94
N ILE A 237 8.70 9.71 -9.25
CA ILE A 237 9.78 9.91 -8.27
C ILE A 237 9.27 10.68 -7.04
N LEU A 238 8.51 11.77 -7.26
CA LEU A 238 7.93 12.57 -6.18
C LEU A 238 6.93 11.75 -5.36
N LEU A 239 6.08 10.95 -6.02
CA LEU A 239 5.08 10.12 -5.35
C LEU A 239 5.73 9.01 -4.52
N MET A 240 6.74 8.31 -5.07
CA MET A 240 7.54 7.32 -4.33
C MET A 240 8.24 7.94 -3.12
N PHE A 241 8.85 9.14 -3.30
CA PHE A 241 9.48 9.86 -2.20
C PHE A 241 8.48 10.21 -1.09
N VAL A 242 7.31 10.75 -1.45
CA VAL A 242 6.26 11.09 -0.48
C VAL A 242 5.71 9.84 0.22
N GLY A 243 5.56 8.72 -0.49
CA GLY A 243 5.15 7.43 0.10
C GLY A 243 6.15 6.87 1.10
N SER A 244 7.45 7.06 0.87
CA SER A 244 8.53 6.50 1.70
C SER A 244 8.85 7.30 2.96
N VAL A 245 8.49 8.57 3.01
CA VAL A 245 8.79 9.42 4.18
C VAL A 245 7.77 9.21 5.30
N ASN A 246 8.21 9.41 6.54
CA ASN A 246 7.38 9.20 7.71
C ASN A 246 6.12 10.11 7.69
N PHE A 247 5.06 9.65 8.35
CA PHE A 247 3.78 10.34 8.37
C PHE A 247 3.86 11.78 8.95
N SER A 248 4.70 12.01 9.94
CA SER A 248 4.90 13.35 10.54
C SER A 248 5.42 14.37 9.51
N LEU A 249 6.31 13.92 8.62
CA LEU A 249 6.79 14.76 7.54
C LEU A 249 5.66 15.08 6.55
N ASN A 250 4.91 14.04 6.13
CA ASN A 250 3.78 14.23 5.24
C ASN A 250 2.77 15.24 5.81
N LEU A 251 2.48 15.17 7.11
CA LEU A 251 1.63 16.15 7.78
C LEU A 251 2.23 17.56 7.77
N ARG A 252 3.55 17.69 7.96
CA ARG A 252 4.24 19.01 7.92
C ARG A 252 4.28 19.57 6.50
N LEU A 253 4.48 18.74 5.49
CA LEU A 253 4.38 19.12 4.09
C LEU A 253 2.96 19.59 3.76
N PHE A 254 1.96 18.83 4.16
CA PHE A 254 0.56 19.16 3.96
C PHE A 254 0.14 20.46 4.65
N THR A 255 0.69 20.74 5.85
CA THR A 255 0.43 21.97 6.60
C THR A 255 1.38 23.11 6.23
N LEU A 256 2.18 22.99 5.17
CA LEU A 256 3.16 23.97 4.66
C LEU A 256 4.19 24.44 5.71
N LYS A 257 4.46 23.64 6.74
CA LYS A 257 5.47 23.92 7.76
C LYS A 257 6.86 23.45 7.33
N LEU A 258 7.32 23.88 6.15
CA LEU A 258 8.53 23.40 5.48
C LEU A 258 9.81 23.51 6.33
N LYS A 259 9.98 24.60 7.10
CA LYS A 259 11.15 24.76 8.00
C LYS A 259 11.26 23.68 9.07
N LYS A 260 10.13 23.12 9.52
CA LYS A 260 10.07 22.00 10.47
C LYS A 260 10.09 20.63 9.79
N ALA A 261 9.95 20.59 8.47
CA ALA A 261 10.00 19.38 7.67
C ALA A 261 11.43 18.86 7.50
N LEU A 262 12.45 19.74 7.44
CA LEU A 262 13.85 19.37 7.35
C LEU A 262 14.36 18.78 8.68
N SER A 263 14.03 17.50 8.91
CA SER A 263 14.60 16.73 10.02
C SER A 263 15.95 16.11 9.62
N LYS A 264 16.75 15.68 10.62
CA LYS A 264 18.00 14.96 10.36
C LYS A 264 17.79 13.69 9.55
N GLU A 265 16.65 13.01 9.76
CA GLU A 265 16.26 11.79 9.02
C GLU A 265 16.08 12.06 7.53
N ILE A 266 15.41 13.16 7.18
CA ILE A 266 15.20 13.53 5.77
C ILE A 266 16.51 13.92 5.12
N LEU A 267 17.34 14.69 5.85
CA LEU A 267 18.66 15.07 5.33
C LEU A 267 19.50 13.81 5.04
N LEU A 268 19.49 12.83 5.95
CA LEU A 268 20.18 11.56 5.75
C LEU A 268 19.59 10.79 4.56
N TYR A 269 18.25 10.71 4.44
CA TYR A 269 17.59 10.04 3.33
C TYR A 269 17.93 10.69 1.98
N LEU A 270 17.91 12.03 1.90
CA LEU A 270 18.35 12.75 0.71
C LEU A 270 19.83 12.51 0.36
N LEU A 271 20.71 12.43 1.37
CA LEU A 271 22.11 12.06 1.14
C LEU A 271 22.25 10.65 0.57
N VAL A 272 21.49 9.67 1.07
CA VAL A 272 21.46 8.31 0.52
C VAL A 272 20.99 8.32 -0.93
N ILE A 273 19.92 9.07 -1.26
CA ILE A 273 19.42 9.19 -2.64
C ILE A 273 20.47 9.82 -3.53
N ILE A 274 21.10 10.93 -3.12
CA ILE A 274 22.12 11.62 -3.93
C ILE A 274 23.32 10.70 -4.15
N PHE A 275 23.87 10.12 -3.08
CA PHE A 275 25.01 9.22 -3.16
C PHE A 275 24.72 7.99 -4.04
N GLY A 276 23.57 7.32 -3.81
CA GLY A 276 23.13 6.20 -4.61
C GLY A 276 22.95 6.57 -6.08
N THR A 277 22.37 7.73 -6.37
CA THR A 277 22.18 8.21 -7.74
C THR A 277 23.53 8.42 -8.46
N VAL A 278 24.50 9.06 -7.81
CA VAL A 278 25.85 9.25 -8.37
C VAL A 278 26.53 7.91 -8.60
N LEU A 279 26.42 6.99 -7.65
CA LEU A 279 27.02 5.66 -7.76
C LEU A 279 26.42 4.85 -8.93
N ILE A 280 25.08 4.78 -9.02
CA ILE A 280 24.39 4.06 -10.10
C ILE A 280 24.65 4.74 -11.48
N LEU A 281 24.67 6.08 -11.53
CA LEU A 281 25.02 6.81 -12.75
C LEU A 281 26.42 6.44 -13.25
N PHE A 282 27.40 6.34 -12.34
CA PHE A 282 28.76 5.98 -12.66
C PHE A 282 28.89 4.53 -13.15
N LEU A 283 28.22 3.59 -12.48
CA LEU A 283 28.28 2.16 -12.78
C LEU A 283 27.53 1.80 -14.08
N THR A 284 26.33 2.33 -14.24
CA THR A 284 25.46 1.95 -15.37
C THR A 284 25.65 2.84 -16.59
N ARG A 285 26.27 4.03 -16.42
CA ARG A 285 26.42 5.06 -17.44
C ARG A 285 25.10 5.46 -18.13
N ARG A 286 23.97 5.22 -17.45
CA ARG A 286 22.64 5.61 -17.92
C ARG A 286 22.33 7.05 -17.50
N GLY A 287 21.31 7.66 -18.09
CA GLY A 287 20.98 9.07 -17.81
C GLY A 287 20.65 9.33 -16.33
N ALA A 288 20.96 10.52 -15.82
CA ALA A 288 20.80 10.91 -14.43
C ALA A 288 19.37 10.70 -13.90
N LEU A 289 18.34 11.01 -14.70
CA LEU A 289 16.93 10.80 -14.32
C LEU A 289 16.60 9.31 -14.12
N THR A 290 17.13 8.44 -14.97
CA THR A 290 16.92 7.00 -14.86
C THR A 290 17.62 6.45 -13.62
N SER A 291 18.85 6.89 -13.32
CA SER A 291 19.56 6.50 -12.10
C SER A 291 18.84 6.98 -10.85
N LEU A 292 18.39 8.23 -10.82
CA LEU A 292 17.58 8.78 -9.72
C LEU A 292 16.28 7.99 -9.52
N PHE A 293 15.58 7.66 -10.60
CA PHE A 293 14.35 6.88 -10.55
C PHE A 293 14.56 5.53 -9.84
N HIS A 294 15.59 4.78 -10.24
CA HIS A 294 15.85 3.46 -9.66
C HIS A 294 16.30 3.54 -8.19
N VAL A 295 17.14 4.52 -7.86
CA VAL A 295 17.55 4.70 -6.45
C VAL A 295 16.37 5.06 -5.56
N VAL A 296 15.49 5.95 -6.00
CA VAL A 296 14.28 6.29 -5.24
C VAL A 296 13.33 5.08 -5.19
N SER A 297 13.15 4.37 -6.30
CA SER A 297 12.31 3.17 -6.36
C SER A 297 12.78 2.09 -5.38
N MET A 298 14.08 1.81 -5.31
CA MET A 298 14.63 0.80 -4.38
C MET A 298 14.58 1.28 -2.93
N SER A 299 15.02 2.51 -2.66
CA SER A 299 15.04 3.06 -1.29
C SER A 299 13.65 3.32 -0.70
N SER A 300 12.64 3.49 -1.53
CA SER A 300 11.24 3.60 -1.13
C SER A 300 10.52 2.25 -1.00
N SER A 301 11.19 1.15 -1.33
CA SER A 301 10.59 -0.20 -1.43
C SER A 301 9.47 -0.32 -2.47
N THR A 302 9.35 0.63 -3.42
CA THR A 302 8.34 0.57 -4.48
C THR A 302 8.70 -0.46 -5.55
N GLY A 303 10.00 -0.65 -5.84
CA GLY A 303 10.50 -1.71 -6.71
C GLY A 303 10.25 -1.53 -8.21
N TYR A 304 9.86 -0.34 -8.66
CA TYR A 304 9.60 -0.07 -10.09
C TYR A 304 10.89 -0.03 -10.92
N ASP A 305 10.84 -0.60 -12.11
CA ASP A 305 11.98 -0.78 -13.00
C ASP A 305 11.69 -0.38 -14.45
N TYR A 306 12.48 0.55 -14.98
CA TYR A 306 12.50 0.91 -16.42
C TYR A 306 13.63 0.24 -17.20
N ILE A 307 14.57 -0.41 -16.54
CA ILE A 307 15.82 -0.89 -17.17
C ILE A 307 15.72 -2.37 -17.52
N GLY A 308 14.89 -3.13 -16.81
CA GLY A 308 14.93 -4.58 -16.77
C GLY A 308 16.07 -5.08 -15.87
N ILE A 309 15.83 -5.24 -14.58
CA ILE A 309 16.82 -5.70 -13.58
C ILE A 309 17.62 -6.93 -14.03
N PRO A 310 17.03 -7.92 -14.75
CA PRO A 310 17.81 -9.05 -15.27
C PRO A 310 18.98 -8.65 -16.20
N ALA A 311 18.88 -7.48 -16.86
CA ALA A 311 19.92 -6.98 -17.79
C ALA A 311 21.03 -6.17 -17.09
N ILE A 312 21.00 -6.07 -15.76
CA ILE A 312 21.98 -5.29 -14.98
C ILE A 312 23.03 -6.26 -14.41
N ASP A 313 24.28 -5.79 -14.30
CA ASP A 313 25.36 -6.55 -13.70
C ASP A 313 25.14 -6.85 -12.21
N GLU A 314 25.73 -7.94 -11.72
CA GLU A 314 25.55 -8.43 -10.35
C GLU A 314 26.01 -7.42 -9.29
N THR A 315 27.02 -6.61 -9.61
CA THR A 315 27.51 -5.56 -8.69
C THR A 315 26.45 -4.49 -8.46
N THR A 316 25.78 -4.04 -9.53
CA THR A 316 24.69 -3.05 -9.44
C THR A 316 23.46 -3.62 -8.75
N LYS A 317 23.13 -4.91 -8.99
CA LYS A 317 22.07 -5.62 -8.26
C LYS A 317 22.34 -5.64 -6.75
N SER A 318 23.57 -5.95 -6.35
CA SER A 318 23.98 -5.96 -4.94
C SER A 318 23.80 -4.59 -4.28
N ILE A 319 24.09 -3.51 -5.00
CA ILE A 319 23.89 -2.14 -4.51
C ILE A 319 22.39 -1.82 -4.36
N PHE A 320 21.55 -2.28 -5.29
CA PHE A 320 20.10 -2.11 -5.17
C PHE A 320 19.51 -2.84 -3.97
N ILE A 321 20.08 -3.97 -3.56
CA ILE A 321 19.67 -4.70 -2.34
C ILE A 321 20.05 -3.92 -1.06
N LEU A 322 21.14 -3.14 -1.12
CA LEU A 322 21.62 -2.35 0.02
C LEU A 322 20.92 -0.98 0.17
N LEU A 323 20.28 -0.49 -0.89
CA LEU A 323 19.51 0.76 -0.88
C LEU A 323 18.10 0.58 -0.35
#